data_16a9bc918edcb12d46313b960dc6eaa3
#
_entry.id   16a9bc918edcb12d46313b960dc6eaa3
#
_cell.length_a   1.000
_cell.length_b   1.000
_cell.length_c   1.000
_cell.angle_alpha   90.00
_cell.angle_beta   90.00
_cell.angle_gamma   90.00
#
_symmetry.space_group_name_H-M   'P 1'
#
loop_
_entity.id
_entity.type
_entity.pdbx_description
1 polymer ?
#
loop_
_entity_poly.entity_id
_entity_poly.type
_entity_poly.pdbx_seq_one_letter_code
_entity_poly.pdbx_strand_id
1 'polypeptide(L)'
;MAEVKARLDRGERFHFIDIREDHEFAKDHAQGARHLGKGIIERDIESVVPDKQDSVVLYCGGGYRSALAADALQQMGYGNVISMDGGIRAWREAGYPLE
;
A
#
# COMPACT_ATOMS: atom_id res chain seq x y z
N MET A 1 -7.57 -4.28 -6.89
CA MET A 1 -6.72 -5.45 -6.48
C MET A 1 -6.15 -6.20 -7.65
N ALA A 2 -6.96 -6.67 -8.59
CA ALA A 2 -6.45 -7.39 -9.77
C ALA A 2 -5.46 -6.56 -10.59
N GLU A 3 -5.70 -5.27 -10.72
CA GLU A 3 -4.80 -4.33 -11.39
C GLU A 3 -3.44 -4.27 -10.71
N VAL A 4 -3.42 -4.23 -9.38
CA VAL A 4 -2.17 -4.20 -8.60
C VAL A 4 -1.39 -5.50 -8.83
N LYS A 5 -2.07 -6.64 -8.77
CA LYS A 5 -1.42 -7.94 -9.03
C LYS A 5 -0.85 -8.00 -10.44
N ALA A 6 -1.59 -7.49 -11.43
CA ALA A 6 -1.13 -7.46 -12.81
C ALA A 6 0.13 -6.59 -12.97
N ARG A 7 0.18 -5.45 -12.29
CA ARG A 7 1.38 -4.58 -12.30
C ARG A 7 2.59 -5.28 -11.70
N LEU A 8 2.40 -5.98 -10.58
CA LEU A 8 3.47 -6.76 -9.95
C LEU A 8 3.97 -7.85 -10.89
N ASP A 9 3.06 -8.56 -11.54
CA ASP A 9 3.40 -9.67 -12.44
C ASP A 9 4.15 -9.18 -13.69
N ARG A 10 3.87 -7.95 -14.14
CA ARG A 10 4.59 -7.34 -15.26
C ARG A 10 5.94 -6.75 -14.85
N GLY A 11 6.28 -6.77 -13.56
CA GLY A 11 7.50 -6.16 -13.06
C GLY A 11 7.48 -4.63 -13.07
N GLU A 12 6.31 -4.00 -13.09
CA GLU A 12 6.22 -2.54 -13.03
C GLU A 12 6.74 -2.02 -11.70
N ARG A 13 7.41 -0.89 -11.74
CA ARG A 13 7.94 -0.26 -10.54
C ARG A 13 6.93 0.70 -9.94
N PHE A 14 6.56 0.42 -8.71
CA PHE A 14 5.75 1.32 -7.88
C PHE A 14 6.03 0.99 -6.42
N HIS A 15 5.66 1.92 -5.54
CA HIS A 15 5.81 1.71 -4.10
C HIS A 15 4.57 1.01 -3.57
N PHE A 16 4.73 -0.23 -3.13
CA PHE A 16 3.62 -1.06 -2.61
C PHE A 16 3.75 -1.12 -1.10
N ILE A 17 2.83 -0.46 -0.39
CA ILE A 17 2.97 -0.17 1.03
C ILE A 17 1.79 -0.72 1.83
N ASP A 18 2.12 -1.55 2.83
CA ASP A 18 1.18 -2.03 3.83
C ASP A 18 1.14 -1.03 4.97
N ILE A 19 -0.03 -0.44 5.23
CA ILE A 19 -0.18 0.59 6.27
C ILE A 19 -0.82 0.06 7.55
N ARG A 20 -0.92 -1.27 7.69
CA ARG A 20 -1.48 -1.88 8.89
C ARG A 20 -0.52 -1.72 10.07
N GLU A 21 -0.94 -2.19 11.23
CA GLU A 21 -0.11 -2.15 12.42
C GLU A 21 1.07 -3.13 12.31
N ASP A 22 2.10 -2.91 13.14
CA ASP A 22 3.32 -3.71 13.11
C ASP A 22 3.05 -5.20 13.27
N HIS A 23 2.18 -5.57 14.22
CA HIS A 23 1.88 -6.98 14.48
C HIS A 23 1.13 -7.63 13.32
N GLU A 24 0.32 -6.88 12.60
CA GLU A 24 -0.40 -7.38 11.42
C GLU A 24 0.58 -7.69 10.30
N PHE A 25 1.49 -6.76 10.01
CA PHE A 25 2.51 -6.93 8.97
C PHE A 25 3.46 -8.09 9.30
N ALA A 26 3.87 -8.20 10.55
CA ALA A 26 4.79 -9.25 10.99
C ALA A 26 4.19 -10.65 10.83
N LYS A 27 2.87 -10.77 10.98
CA LYS A 27 2.19 -12.06 10.82
C LYS A 27 2.21 -12.53 9.37
N ASP A 28 1.81 -11.69 8.45
CA ASP A 28 1.92 -11.90 7.00
C ASP A 28 1.61 -10.57 6.27
N HIS A 29 2.04 -10.49 5.02
CA HIS A 29 1.75 -9.34 4.16
C HIS A 29 1.81 -9.77 2.71
N ALA A 30 1.28 -8.95 1.82
CA ALA A 30 1.34 -9.22 0.39
C ALA A 30 2.79 -9.24 -0.07
N GLN A 31 3.15 -10.22 -0.90
CA GLN A 31 4.51 -10.35 -1.41
C GLN A 31 4.95 -9.08 -2.14
N GLY A 32 6.10 -8.57 -1.77
CA GLY A 32 6.66 -7.35 -2.35
C GLY A 32 6.28 -6.07 -1.62
N ALA A 33 5.39 -6.13 -0.63
CA ALA A 33 4.99 -4.94 0.12
C ALA A 33 6.03 -4.52 1.15
N ARG A 34 6.16 -3.22 1.35
CA ARG A 34 6.94 -2.62 2.43
C ARG A 34 5.99 -2.15 3.52
N HIS A 35 6.47 -2.11 4.75
CA HIS A 35 5.65 -1.64 5.87
C HIS A 35 5.88 -0.16 6.16
N LEU A 36 4.79 0.60 6.23
CA LEU A 36 4.80 1.97 6.72
C LEU A 36 3.42 2.25 7.32
N GLY A 37 3.29 2.06 8.63
CA GLY A 37 2.01 2.12 9.32
C GLY A 37 1.30 3.46 9.20
N LYS A 38 -0.03 3.42 9.19
CA LYS A 38 -0.86 4.62 9.02
C LYS A 38 -0.54 5.70 10.07
N GLY A 39 -0.18 5.29 11.29
CA GLY A 39 0.13 6.23 12.37
C GLY A 39 1.38 7.08 12.14
N ILE A 40 2.27 6.67 11.26
CA ILE A 40 3.52 7.37 10.98
C ILE A 40 3.71 7.74 9.51
N ILE A 41 2.77 7.34 8.63
CA ILE A 41 2.97 7.49 7.19
C ILE A 41 3.15 8.95 6.77
N GLU A 42 2.37 9.87 7.34
CA GLU A 42 2.47 11.28 6.98
C GLU A 42 3.82 11.86 7.39
N ARG A 43 4.38 11.37 8.51
CA ARG A 43 5.70 11.80 8.98
C ARG A 43 6.82 11.28 8.10
N ASP A 44 6.73 10.01 7.68
CA ASP A 44 7.86 9.29 7.12
C ASP A 44 7.80 9.06 5.60
N ILE A 45 6.66 9.32 4.95
CA ILE A 45 6.50 9.01 3.52
C ILE A 45 7.52 9.72 2.64
N GLU A 46 7.89 10.95 2.96
CA GLU A 46 8.82 11.72 2.13
C GLU A 46 10.22 11.12 2.13
N SER A 47 10.59 10.40 3.20
CA SER A 47 11.86 9.66 3.24
C SER A 47 11.81 8.37 2.44
N VAL A 48 10.64 7.72 2.38
CA VAL A 48 10.44 6.44 1.68
C VAL A 48 10.19 6.67 0.19
N VAL A 49 9.39 7.69 -0.14
CA VAL A 49 9.03 8.05 -1.51
C VAL A 49 9.30 9.53 -1.69
N PRO A 50 10.57 9.91 -1.96
CA PRO A 50 10.93 11.33 -2.10
C PRO A 50 10.27 12.00 -3.31
N ASP A 51 10.05 11.27 -4.39
CA ASP A 51 9.42 11.82 -5.60
C ASP A 51 7.90 11.70 -5.51
N LYS A 52 7.24 12.86 -5.38
CA LYS A 52 5.78 12.92 -5.22
C LYS A 52 5.01 12.54 -6.49
N GLN A 53 5.69 12.33 -7.61
CA GLN A 53 5.08 11.86 -8.85
C GLN A 53 5.17 10.34 -9.00
N ASP A 54 5.92 9.66 -8.15
CA ASP A 54 6.02 8.22 -8.19
C ASP A 54 4.67 7.56 -7.85
N SER A 55 4.41 6.43 -8.48
CA SER A 55 3.20 5.66 -8.21
C SER A 55 3.29 4.98 -6.86
N VAL A 56 2.27 5.18 -6.02
CA VAL A 56 2.19 4.61 -4.67
C VAL A 56 0.88 3.86 -4.52
N VAL A 57 0.96 2.61 -4.12
CA VAL A 57 -0.21 1.79 -3.83
C VAL A 57 -0.21 1.46 -2.34
N LEU A 58 -1.26 1.86 -1.66
CA LEU A 58 -1.45 1.59 -0.23
C LEU A 58 -2.50 0.51 -0.03
N TYR A 59 -2.31 -0.35 0.98
CA TYR A 59 -3.37 -1.25 1.39
C TYR A 59 -3.40 -1.42 2.91
N CYS A 60 -4.57 -1.82 3.40
CA CYS A 60 -4.78 -2.18 4.80
C CYS A 60 -5.51 -3.52 4.89
N GLY A 61 -6.28 -3.76 5.93
CA GLY A 61 -7.03 -5.00 6.08
C GLY A 61 -8.17 -5.14 5.07
N GLY A 62 -9.05 -4.14 5.00
CA GLY A 62 -10.23 -4.16 4.12
C GLY A 62 -10.40 -2.96 3.22
N GLY A 63 -9.51 -1.97 3.28
CA GLY A 63 -9.54 -0.81 2.39
C GLY A 63 -9.91 0.51 3.06
N TYR A 64 -10.43 0.52 4.28
CA TYR A 64 -10.87 1.74 4.94
C TYR A 64 -9.68 2.63 5.37
N ARG A 65 -8.72 2.05 6.09
CA ARG A 65 -7.54 2.79 6.57
C ARG A 65 -6.72 3.32 5.40
N SER A 66 -6.56 2.53 4.35
CA SER A 66 -5.76 2.93 3.19
C SER A 66 -6.42 4.02 2.36
N ALA A 67 -7.76 4.06 2.32
CA ALA A 67 -8.46 5.15 1.65
C ALA A 67 -8.21 6.48 2.35
N LEU A 68 -8.25 6.49 3.70
CA LEU A 68 -7.94 7.69 4.48
C LEU A 68 -6.49 8.12 4.32
N ALA A 69 -5.56 7.17 4.33
CA ALA A 69 -4.15 7.47 4.14
C ALA A 69 -3.85 8.01 2.74
N ALA A 70 -4.49 7.44 1.72
CA ALA A 70 -4.32 7.92 0.34
C ALA A 70 -4.78 9.36 0.21
N ASP A 71 -5.92 9.72 0.82
CA ASP A 71 -6.40 11.10 0.83
C ASP A 71 -5.39 12.04 1.50
N ALA A 72 -4.85 11.64 2.66
CA ALA A 72 -3.85 12.45 3.36
C ALA A 72 -2.60 12.68 2.51
N LEU A 73 -2.11 11.65 1.81
CA LEU A 73 -0.93 11.78 0.95
C LEU A 73 -1.22 12.66 -0.27
N GLN A 74 -2.42 12.60 -0.82
CA GLN A 74 -2.82 13.49 -1.91
C GLN A 74 -2.77 14.95 -1.46
N GLN A 75 -3.21 15.23 -0.24
CA GLN A 75 -3.13 16.58 0.31
C GLN A 75 -1.68 17.04 0.53
N MET A 76 -0.76 16.11 0.70
CA MET A 76 0.67 16.40 0.80
C MET A 76 1.35 16.61 -0.55
N GLY A 77 0.62 16.41 -1.65
CA GLY A 77 1.13 16.63 -3.00
C GLY A 77 1.48 15.37 -3.79
N TYR A 78 1.22 14.19 -3.24
CA TYR A 78 1.43 12.94 -3.98
C TYR A 78 0.35 12.78 -5.05
N GLY A 79 0.75 12.80 -6.31
CA GLY A 79 -0.17 12.84 -7.45
C GLY A 79 -0.64 11.48 -7.94
N ASN A 80 0.06 10.40 -7.57
CA ASN A 80 -0.21 9.06 -8.09
C ASN A 80 -0.36 8.03 -6.98
N VAL A 81 -1.17 8.35 -5.98
CA VAL A 81 -1.43 7.44 -4.86
C VAL A 81 -2.82 6.83 -4.97
N ILE A 82 -2.90 5.52 -4.81
CA ILE A 82 -4.17 4.80 -4.81
C ILE A 82 -4.26 3.88 -3.59
N SER A 83 -5.49 3.59 -3.17
CA SER A 83 -5.80 2.62 -2.14
C SER A 83 -6.24 1.33 -2.83
N MET A 84 -5.62 0.20 -2.49
CA MET A 84 -6.00 -1.10 -3.07
C MET A 84 -7.31 -1.58 -2.49
N ASP A 85 -8.33 -1.70 -3.33
CA ASP A 85 -9.66 -2.14 -2.92
C ASP A 85 -9.64 -3.52 -2.27
N GLY A 86 -10.38 -3.67 -1.18
CA GLY A 86 -10.50 -4.93 -0.46
C GLY A 86 -9.29 -5.29 0.41
N GLY A 87 -8.17 -4.58 0.27
CA GLY A 87 -6.99 -4.77 1.09
C GLY A 87 -6.45 -6.20 1.05
N ILE A 88 -5.73 -6.58 2.13
CA ILE A 88 -5.14 -7.91 2.21
C ILE A 88 -6.20 -9.01 2.36
N ARG A 89 -7.39 -8.68 2.85
CA ARG A 89 -8.48 -9.66 2.92
C ARG A 89 -8.83 -10.18 1.53
N ALA A 90 -9.05 -9.29 0.57
CA ALA A 90 -9.33 -9.67 -0.81
C ALA A 90 -8.14 -10.36 -1.47
N TRP A 91 -6.92 -9.91 -1.14
CA TRP A 91 -5.68 -10.51 -1.63
C TRP A 91 -5.59 -11.99 -1.23
N ARG A 92 -5.89 -12.30 0.05
CA ARG A 92 -5.92 -13.68 0.54
C ARG A 92 -7.00 -14.50 -0.13
N GLU A 93 -8.20 -13.95 -0.26
CA GLU A 93 -9.33 -14.65 -0.88
C GLU A 93 -9.06 -15.00 -2.34
N ALA A 94 -8.31 -14.17 -3.04
CA ALA A 94 -7.90 -14.41 -4.41
C ALA A 94 -6.75 -15.43 -4.53
N GLY A 95 -6.16 -15.83 -3.41
CA GLY A 95 -5.02 -16.76 -3.40
C GLY A 95 -3.72 -16.15 -3.87
N TYR A 96 -3.59 -14.83 -3.80
CA TYR A 96 -2.37 -14.14 -4.22
C TYR A 96 -1.25 -14.31 -3.19
N PRO A 97 0.03 -14.21 -3.61
CA PRO A 97 1.15 -14.59 -2.73
C PRO A 97 1.32 -13.67 -1.53
N LEU A 98 1.66 -14.30 -0.39
CA LEU A 98 1.95 -13.64 0.88
C LEU A 98 3.39 -13.92 1.29
N GLU A 99 3.93 -13.07 2.15
CA GLU A 99 5.25 -13.26 2.77
C GLU A 99 5.15 -13.19 4.29
#